data_bafb8ac84f31226d8ab013d619ef0d61
#
_entry.id   bafb8ac84f31226d8ab013d619ef0d61
#
_cell.length_a   1.000
_cell.length_b   1.000
_cell.length_c   1.000
_cell.angle_alpha   90.00
_cell.angle_beta   90.00
_cell.angle_gamma   90.00
#
_symmetry.space_group_name_H-M   'P 1'
#
loop_
_entity.id
_entity.type
_entity.pdbx_description
1 polymer ?
#
loop_
_entity_poly.entity_id
_entity_poly.type
_entity_poly.pdbx_seq_one_letter_code
_entity_poly.pdbx_strand_id
1 'polypeptide(L)'
;MDERYWLWINLGGVSAFGLFILISLCTAINGPAQGALVIISEIIALLSFIFAGVTLYYIKDRQRWFAVSVLSFIGVWIAFGIGYEVGVDQDTNNGWIWFYLYYVVFIASLVLLRYSYAKIKGLFKLAPVFFIFFNAMLTLYMVTIHIWFMLPTND
;
A
#
# COMPACT_ATOMS: atom_id res chain seq x y z
N MET A 1 -17.49 -7.14 21.20
CA MET A 1 -16.03 -6.97 20.98
C MET A 1 -15.71 -5.49 21.10
N ASP A 2 -14.71 -5.15 21.90
CA ASP A 2 -14.33 -3.76 22.14
C ASP A 2 -13.87 -3.11 20.84
N GLU A 3 -14.35 -1.92 20.50
CA GLU A 3 -13.97 -1.18 19.28
C GLU A 3 -12.45 -0.98 19.16
N ARG A 4 -11.76 -0.89 20.29
CA ARG A 4 -10.30 -0.81 20.37
C ARG A 4 -9.59 -2.03 19.77
N TYR A 5 -10.19 -3.22 19.85
CA TYR A 5 -9.60 -4.43 19.30
C TYR A 5 -9.42 -4.35 17.77
N TRP A 6 -10.42 -3.82 17.09
CA TRP A 6 -10.36 -3.64 15.63
C TRP A 6 -9.27 -2.67 15.19
N LEU A 7 -9.03 -1.62 15.98
CA LEU A 7 -7.97 -0.66 15.69
C LEU A 7 -6.58 -1.30 15.85
N TRP A 8 -6.39 -2.09 16.91
CA TRP A 8 -5.12 -2.80 17.14
C TRP A 8 -4.86 -3.88 16.11
N ILE A 9 -5.89 -4.60 15.64
CA ILE A 9 -5.76 -5.58 14.55
C ILE A 9 -5.29 -4.86 13.27
N ASN A 10 -5.91 -3.75 12.91
CA ASN A 10 -5.52 -2.98 11.73
C ASN A 10 -4.09 -2.43 11.86
N LEU A 11 -3.71 -1.91 13.03
CA LEU A 11 -2.34 -1.44 13.27
C LEU A 11 -1.35 -2.59 13.18
N GLY A 12 -1.65 -3.73 13.79
CA GLY A 12 -0.82 -4.94 13.74
C GLY A 12 -0.63 -5.44 12.32
N GLY A 13 -1.70 -5.51 11.52
CA GLY A 13 -1.65 -5.93 10.13
C GLY A 13 -0.75 -5.04 9.28
N VAL A 14 -0.94 -3.71 9.37
CA VAL A 14 -0.11 -2.75 8.62
C VAL A 14 1.34 -2.76 9.09
N SER A 15 1.58 -2.90 10.40
CA SER A 15 2.94 -2.98 10.94
C SER A 15 3.66 -4.25 10.49
N ALA A 16 2.95 -5.39 10.47
CA ALA A 16 3.48 -6.64 9.94
C ALA A 16 3.79 -6.51 8.45
N PHE A 17 2.86 -5.97 7.65
CA PHE A 17 3.09 -5.69 6.23
C PHE A 17 4.36 -4.86 6.02
N GLY A 18 4.48 -3.72 6.69
CA GLY A 18 5.65 -2.85 6.59
C GLY A 18 6.94 -3.55 6.99
N LEU A 19 6.92 -4.37 8.04
CA LEU A 19 8.08 -5.14 8.49
C LEU A 19 8.54 -6.15 7.42
N PHE A 20 7.61 -6.92 6.84
CA PHE A 20 7.94 -7.92 5.82
C PHE A 20 8.46 -7.26 4.53
N ILE A 21 7.90 -6.12 4.12
CA ILE A 21 8.44 -5.34 2.99
C ILE A 21 9.87 -4.86 3.28
N LEU A 22 10.14 -4.32 4.47
CA LEU A 22 11.48 -3.88 4.84
C LEU A 22 12.48 -5.06 4.84
N ILE A 23 12.10 -6.21 5.40
CA ILE A 23 12.95 -7.41 5.39
C ILE A 23 13.19 -7.88 3.95
N SER A 24 12.16 -7.87 3.08
CA SER A 24 12.29 -8.22 1.67
C SER A 24 13.31 -7.34 0.95
N LEU A 25 13.31 -6.02 1.22
CA LEU A 25 14.29 -5.09 0.64
C LEU A 25 15.73 -5.32 1.13
N CYS A 26 15.90 -5.92 2.32
CA CYS A 26 17.21 -6.25 2.88
C CYS A 26 17.71 -7.64 2.45
N THR A 27 16.90 -8.45 1.77
CA THR A 27 17.30 -9.78 1.27
C THR A 27 17.93 -9.70 -0.11
N ALA A 28 18.68 -10.74 -0.47
CA ALA A 28 19.32 -10.81 -1.79
C ALA A 28 18.27 -10.77 -2.91
N ILE A 29 18.48 -9.88 -3.87
CA ILE A 29 17.57 -9.68 -5.02
C ILE A 29 17.48 -10.99 -5.83
N ASN A 30 16.26 -11.36 -6.20
CA ASN A 30 15.94 -12.60 -6.94
C ASN A 30 16.30 -13.91 -6.21
N GLY A 31 16.53 -13.85 -4.89
CA GLY A 31 16.71 -15.07 -4.09
C GLY A 31 15.36 -15.72 -3.70
N PRO A 32 15.35 -17.03 -3.44
CA PRO A 32 14.12 -17.74 -3.02
C PRO A 32 13.52 -17.16 -1.72
N ALA A 33 14.35 -16.64 -0.82
CA ALA A 33 13.89 -15.99 0.40
C ALA A 33 13.15 -14.68 0.11
N GLN A 34 13.59 -13.88 -0.86
CA GLN A 34 12.91 -12.65 -1.26
C GLN A 34 11.52 -12.96 -1.83
N GLY A 35 11.41 -13.93 -2.74
CA GLY A 35 10.12 -14.32 -3.32
C GLY A 35 9.12 -14.77 -2.24
N ALA A 36 9.56 -15.57 -1.27
CA ALA A 36 8.72 -15.99 -0.15
C ALA A 36 8.25 -14.78 0.70
N LEU A 37 9.12 -13.82 0.97
CA LEU A 37 8.78 -12.62 1.75
C LEU A 37 7.80 -11.72 1.00
N VAL A 38 7.92 -11.60 -0.32
CA VAL A 38 6.96 -10.86 -1.17
C VAL A 38 5.58 -11.50 -1.06
N ILE A 39 5.46 -12.81 -1.28
CA ILE A 39 4.19 -13.53 -1.17
C ILE A 39 3.56 -13.37 0.22
N ILE A 40 4.35 -13.49 1.27
CA ILE A 40 3.86 -13.27 2.66
C ILE A 40 3.35 -11.84 2.82
N SER A 41 4.06 -10.84 2.29
CA SER A 41 3.65 -9.45 2.36
C SER A 41 2.32 -9.22 1.64
N GLU A 42 2.11 -9.82 0.48
CA GLU A 42 0.87 -9.73 -0.29
C GLU A 42 -0.31 -10.33 0.45
N ILE A 43 -0.12 -11.51 1.05
CA ILE A 43 -1.15 -12.14 1.89
C ILE A 43 -1.52 -11.23 3.07
N ILE A 44 -0.52 -10.68 3.76
CA ILE A 44 -0.74 -9.75 4.88
C ILE A 44 -1.45 -8.48 4.40
N ALA A 45 -1.08 -7.94 3.24
CA ALA A 45 -1.74 -6.77 2.65
C ALA A 45 -3.23 -7.05 2.38
N LEU A 46 -3.54 -8.18 1.73
CA LEU A 46 -4.92 -8.57 1.45
C LEU A 46 -5.74 -8.77 2.73
N LEU A 47 -5.18 -9.47 3.72
CA LEU A 47 -5.84 -9.65 5.01
C LEU A 47 -6.07 -8.30 5.72
N SER A 48 -5.06 -7.42 5.73
CA SER A 48 -5.19 -6.09 6.32
C SER A 48 -6.24 -5.24 5.62
N PHE A 49 -6.34 -5.35 4.31
CA PHE A 49 -7.36 -4.67 3.50
C PHE A 49 -8.76 -5.16 3.87
N ILE A 50 -8.96 -6.48 3.95
CA ILE A 50 -10.23 -7.09 4.35
C ILE A 50 -10.61 -6.68 5.77
N PHE A 51 -9.68 -6.78 6.73
CA PHE A 51 -9.94 -6.40 8.12
C PHE A 51 -10.26 -4.91 8.27
N ALA A 52 -9.60 -4.04 7.51
CA ALA A 52 -9.92 -2.63 7.50
C ALA A 52 -11.33 -2.37 6.93
N GLY A 53 -11.73 -3.08 5.87
CA GLY A 53 -13.08 -3.04 5.32
C GLY A 53 -14.14 -3.51 6.34
N VAL A 54 -13.89 -4.62 7.02
CA VAL A 54 -14.76 -5.12 8.11
C VAL A 54 -14.83 -4.10 9.24
N THR A 55 -13.73 -3.48 9.60
CA THR A 55 -13.68 -2.44 10.64
C THR A 55 -14.59 -1.26 10.30
N LEU A 56 -14.63 -0.83 9.03
CA LEU A 56 -15.56 0.23 8.59
C LEU A 56 -17.01 -0.12 8.75
N TYR A 57 -17.35 -1.39 8.65
CA TYR A 57 -18.73 -1.87 8.84
C TYR A 57 -19.15 -1.81 10.32
N TYR A 58 -18.24 -2.20 11.23
CA TYR A 58 -18.54 -2.27 12.66
C TYR A 58 -18.34 -0.96 13.42
N ILE A 59 -17.32 -0.17 13.08
CA ILE A 59 -17.00 1.11 13.75
C ILE A 59 -17.65 2.27 12.99
N LYS A 60 -18.55 2.98 13.66
CA LYS A 60 -19.26 4.13 13.07
C LYS A 60 -18.82 5.48 13.62
N ASP A 61 -17.95 5.50 14.63
CA ASP A 61 -17.41 6.69 15.24
C ASP A 61 -16.23 7.32 14.47
N ARG A 62 -15.57 8.31 15.06
CA ARG A 62 -14.41 8.96 14.43
C ARG A 62 -13.23 8.03 14.17
N GLN A 63 -13.14 6.92 14.90
CA GLN A 63 -12.04 5.97 14.78
C GLN A 63 -12.12 5.15 13.47
N ARG A 64 -13.29 5.08 12.82
CA ARG A 64 -13.42 4.50 11.47
C ARG A 64 -12.44 5.10 10.46
N TRP A 65 -12.03 6.36 10.66
CA TRP A 65 -11.08 7.03 9.78
C TRP A 65 -9.68 6.43 9.81
N PHE A 66 -9.34 5.74 10.89
CA PHE A 66 -8.13 4.93 10.93
C PHE A 66 -8.20 3.75 9.93
N ALA A 67 -9.32 3.03 9.90
CA ALA A 67 -9.53 1.97 8.92
C ALA A 67 -9.54 2.51 7.46
N VAL A 68 -10.13 3.69 7.22
CA VAL A 68 -10.01 4.38 5.91
C VAL A 68 -8.56 4.66 5.56
N SER A 69 -7.74 5.10 6.53
CA SER A 69 -6.33 5.35 6.27
C SER A 69 -5.56 4.07 5.94
N VAL A 70 -5.87 2.95 6.59
CA VAL A 70 -5.28 1.65 6.29
C VAL A 70 -5.67 1.17 4.88
N LEU A 71 -6.96 1.25 4.52
CA LEU A 71 -7.44 0.91 3.18
C LEU A 71 -6.76 1.76 2.09
N SER A 72 -6.64 3.07 2.34
CA SER A 72 -6.00 3.99 1.41
C SER A 72 -4.52 3.70 1.24
N PHE A 73 -3.82 3.34 2.32
CA PHE A 73 -2.42 2.97 2.28
C PHE A 73 -2.20 1.66 1.53
N ILE A 74 -2.86 0.60 1.96
CA ILE A 74 -2.72 -0.75 1.38
C ILE A 74 -3.23 -0.79 -0.07
N GLY A 75 -4.27 -0.01 -0.40
CA GLY A 75 -4.80 0.07 -1.77
C GLY A 75 -3.76 0.48 -2.81
N VAL A 76 -2.84 1.40 -2.48
CA VAL A 76 -1.73 1.79 -3.36
C VAL A 76 -0.74 0.64 -3.55
N TRP A 77 -0.42 -0.09 -2.47
CA TRP A 77 0.47 -1.25 -2.53
C TRP A 77 -0.14 -2.43 -3.29
N ILE A 78 -1.45 -2.65 -3.16
CA ILE A 78 -2.16 -3.67 -3.97
C ILE A 78 -2.13 -3.28 -5.45
N ALA A 79 -2.36 -2.01 -5.80
CA ALA A 79 -2.28 -1.55 -7.19
C ALA A 79 -0.87 -1.74 -7.76
N PHE A 80 0.17 -1.53 -6.96
CA PHE A 80 1.55 -1.84 -7.32
C PHE A 80 1.77 -3.35 -7.50
N GLY A 81 1.35 -4.16 -6.51
CA GLY A 81 1.51 -5.62 -6.54
C GLY A 81 0.84 -6.28 -7.75
N ILE A 82 -0.36 -5.81 -8.14
CA ILE A 82 -1.03 -6.31 -9.34
C ILE A 82 -0.16 -6.14 -10.58
N GLY A 83 0.46 -4.97 -10.78
CA GLY A 83 1.34 -4.76 -11.93
C GLY A 83 2.61 -5.60 -11.87
N TYR A 84 3.15 -5.80 -10.67
CA TYR A 84 4.30 -6.66 -10.44
C TYR A 84 3.99 -8.13 -10.77
N GLU A 85 2.87 -8.68 -10.28
CA GLU A 85 2.45 -10.06 -10.52
C GLU A 85 2.01 -10.32 -11.96
N VAL A 86 1.40 -9.34 -12.64
CA VAL A 86 1.05 -9.44 -14.06
C VAL A 86 2.30 -9.36 -14.94
N GLY A 87 3.45 -8.94 -14.38
CA GLY A 87 4.70 -8.83 -15.11
C GLY A 87 4.68 -7.70 -16.13
N VAL A 88 4.17 -6.51 -15.72
CA VAL A 88 4.21 -5.32 -16.59
C VAL A 88 5.67 -4.91 -16.77
N ASP A 89 6.15 -5.07 -17.99
CA ASP A 89 7.50 -4.72 -18.43
C ASP A 89 7.49 -3.71 -19.59
N GLN A 90 8.66 -3.41 -20.11
CA GLN A 90 8.83 -2.43 -21.20
C GLN A 90 8.17 -2.90 -22.52
N ASP A 91 8.09 -4.22 -22.74
CA ASP A 91 7.53 -4.82 -23.94
C ASP A 91 6.02 -5.09 -23.82
N THR A 92 5.45 -4.88 -22.62
CA THR A 92 4.03 -5.13 -22.35
C THR A 92 3.15 -4.18 -23.16
N ASN A 93 2.37 -4.73 -24.06
CA ASN A 93 1.42 -3.93 -24.84
C ASN A 93 0.41 -3.26 -23.91
N ASN A 94 0.31 -1.92 -24.02
CA ASN A 94 -0.54 -1.10 -23.16
C ASN A 94 -0.12 -1.06 -21.66
N GLY A 95 1.11 -1.39 -21.31
CA GLY A 95 1.62 -1.28 -19.93
C GLY A 95 1.46 0.11 -19.30
N TRP A 96 1.43 1.17 -20.14
CA TRP A 96 1.17 2.54 -19.71
C TRP A 96 -0.16 2.72 -18.98
N ILE A 97 -1.19 1.93 -19.29
CA ILE A 97 -2.51 2.00 -18.63
C ILE A 97 -2.39 1.70 -17.15
N TRP A 98 -1.54 0.71 -16.78
CA TRP A 98 -1.31 0.37 -15.39
C TRP A 98 -0.66 1.53 -14.62
N PHE A 99 0.32 2.25 -15.20
CA PHE A 99 0.91 3.42 -14.55
C PHE A 99 -0.12 4.51 -14.27
N TYR A 100 -0.99 4.81 -15.22
CA TYR A 100 -2.07 5.79 -15.02
C TYR A 100 -3.06 5.34 -13.95
N LEU A 101 -3.46 4.06 -13.96
CA LEU A 101 -4.32 3.49 -12.92
C LEU A 101 -3.67 3.64 -11.53
N TYR A 102 -2.39 3.31 -11.42
CA TYR A 102 -1.63 3.46 -10.19
C TYR A 102 -1.64 4.92 -9.71
N TYR A 103 -1.37 5.90 -10.58
CA TYR A 103 -1.38 7.31 -10.20
C TYR A 103 -2.76 7.80 -9.76
N VAL A 104 -3.83 7.34 -10.38
CA VAL A 104 -5.19 7.66 -9.94
C VAL A 104 -5.45 7.11 -8.53
N VAL A 105 -5.09 5.85 -8.27
CA VAL A 105 -5.22 5.24 -6.94
C VAL A 105 -4.37 5.98 -5.91
N PHE A 106 -3.14 6.37 -6.26
CA PHE A 106 -2.27 7.14 -5.38
C PHE A 106 -2.86 8.51 -5.03
N ILE A 107 -3.34 9.27 -6.01
CA ILE A 107 -3.97 10.59 -5.76
C ILE A 107 -5.20 10.44 -4.87
N ALA A 108 -6.07 9.47 -5.16
CA ALA A 108 -7.23 9.18 -4.31
C ALA A 108 -6.81 8.82 -2.87
N SER A 109 -5.77 8.00 -2.73
CA SER A 109 -5.19 7.66 -1.43
C SER A 109 -4.70 8.89 -0.67
N LEU A 110 -3.96 9.80 -1.31
CA LEU A 110 -3.48 11.04 -0.68
C LEU A 110 -4.63 11.88 -0.13
N VAL A 111 -5.70 12.05 -0.90
CA VAL A 111 -6.90 12.79 -0.47
C VAL A 111 -7.53 12.14 0.75
N LEU A 112 -7.72 10.82 0.72
CA LEU A 112 -8.32 10.06 1.82
C LEU A 112 -7.44 10.06 3.07
N LEU A 113 -6.12 9.91 2.93
CA LEU A 113 -5.17 9.97 4.04
C LEU A 113 -5.14 11.35 4.70
N ARG A 114 -5.12 12.41 3.90
CA ARG A 114 -5.20 13.79 4.41
C ARG A 114 -6.51 14.02 5.16
N TYR A 115 -7.63 13.55 4.63
CA TYR A 115 -8.94 13.68 5.27
C TYR A 115 -8.99 12.85 6.56
N SER A 116 -8.47 11.64 6.55
CA SER A 116 -8.37 10.76 7.73
C SER A 116 -7.54 11.41 8.83
N TYR A 117 -6.39 12.01 8.48
CA TYR A 117 -5.56 12.75 9.43
C TYR A 117 -6.33 13.85 10.16
N ALA A 118 -7.20 14.59 9.45
CA ALA A 118 -7.99 15.66 10.05
C ALA A 118 -9.10 15.12 11.00
N LYS A 119 -9.56 13.89 10.81
CA LYS A 119 -10.66 13.29 11.57
C LYS A 119 -10.20 12.43 12.75
N ILE A 120 -9.04 11.78 12.66
CA ILE A 120 -8.49 10.94 13.72
C ILE A 120 -7.98 11.80 14.87
N LYS A 121 -8.18 11.32 16.11
CA LYS A 121 -7.67 11.92 17.34
C LYS A 121 -6.76 10.91 18.07
N GLY A 122 -5.88 11.46 18.91
CA GLY A 122 -5.00 10.67 19.76
C GLY A 122 -3.81 10.05 19.00
N LEU A 123 -3.28 8.95 19.51
CA LEU A 123 -2.06 8.31 19.04
C LEU A 123 -2.14 7.90 17.58
N PHE A 124 -3.27 7.38 17.14
CA PHE A 124 -3.49 6.91 15.76
C PHE A 124 -3.43 8.03 14.71
N LYS A 125 -3.43 9.29 15.11
CA LYS A 125 -3.33 10.45 14.19
C LYS A 125 -2.03 10.47 13.40
N LEU A 126 -0.96 9.89 13.93
CA LEU A 126 0.34 9.85 13.26
C LEU A 126 0.37 8.83 12.11
N ALA A 127 -0.45 7.79 12.15
CA ALA A 127 -0.43 6.73 11.14
C ALA A 127 -0.64 7.25 9.69
N PRO A 128 -1.65 8.08 9.38
CA PRO A 128 -1.80 8.64 8.03
C PRO A 128 -0.57 9.40 7.53
N VAL A 129 0.20 10.04 8.41
CA VAL A 129 1.43 10.75 8.03
C VAL A 129 2.49 9.77 7.55
N PHE A 130 2.71 8.69 8.31
CA PHE A 130 3.60 7.61 7.89
C PHE A 130 3.14 6.95 6.59
N PHE A 131 1.84 6.72 6.44
CA PHE A 131 1.27 6.13 5.23
C PHE A 131 1.47 7.02 4.00
N ILE A 132 1.31 8.34 4.13
CA ILE A 132 1.62 9.28 3.05
C ILE A 132 3.10 9.19 2.68
N PHE A 133 3.99 9.16 3.67
CA PHE A 133 5.43 9.07 3.43
C PHE A 133 5.79 7.80 2.65
N PHE A 134 5.33 6.63 3.10
CA PHE A 134 5.62 5.35 2.42
C PHE A 134 4.99 5.28 1.02
N ASN A 135 3.77 5.76 0.84
CA ASN A 135 3.14 5.81 -0.48
C ASN A 135 3.87 6.79 -1.41
N ALA A 136 4.40 7.90 -0.90
CA ALA A 136 5.21 8.83 -1.69
C ALA A 136 6.54 8.19 -2.12
N MET A 137 7.19 7.43 -1.25
CA MET A 137 8.41 6.68 -1.59
C MET A 137 8.15 5.63 -2.68
N LEU A 138 7.07 4.86 -2.55
CA LEU A 138 6.67 3.91 -3.57
C LEU A 138 6.35 4.62 -4.91
N THR A 139 5.68 5.77 -4.85
CA THR A 139 5.34 6.53 -6.06
C THR A 139 6.59 7.09 -6.73
N LEU A 140 7.59 7.53 -5.97
CA LEU A 140 8.88 7.95 -6.52
C LEU A 140 9.54 6.80 -7.29
N TYR A 141 9.55 5.60 -6.72
CA TYR A 141 10.02 4.39 -7.38
C TYR A 141 9.24 4.12 -8.68
N MET A 142 7.89 4.21 -8.63
CA MET A 142 7.02 4.02 -9.81
C MET A 142 7.29 5.04 -10.91
N VAL A 143 7.51 6.31 -10.57
CA VAL A 143 7.87 7.34 -11.54
C VAL A 143 9.22 7.01 -12.19
N THR A 144 10.18 6.52 -11.43
CA THR A 144 11.49 6.12 -11.94
C THR A 144 11.37 4.97 -12.96
N ILE A 145 10.59 3.94 -12.64
CA ILE A 145 10.33 2.82 -13.57
C ILE A 145 9.59 3.32 -14.81
N HIS A 146 8.58 4.18 -14.64
CA HIS A 146 7.81 4.72 -15.77
C HIS A 146 8.70 5.52 -16.73
N ILE A 147 9.60 6.35 -16.19
CA ILE A 147 10.59 7.07 -17.00
C ILE A 147 11.52 6.08 -17.70
N TRP A 148 12.00 5.05 -16.99
CA TRP A 148 12.87 4.03 -17.58
C TRP A 148 12.20 3.32 -18.76
N PHE A 149 10.92 2.99 -18.66
CA PHE A 149 10.15 2.35 -19.74
C PHE A 149 9.89 3.28 -20.95
N MET A 150 9.99 4.60 -20.76
CA MET A 150 9.87 5.58 -21.84
C MET A 150 11.17 5.85 -22.57
N LEU A 151 12.31 5.43 -22.02
CA LEU A 151 13.61 5.63 -22.69
C LEU A 151 13.73 4.68 -23.88
N PRO A 152 14.21 5.16 -25.05
CA PRO A 152 14.45 4.30 -26.18
C PRO A 152 15.52 3.26 -25.82
N THR A 153 15.21 1.98 -26.02
CA THR A 153 16.21 0.92 -25.99
C THR A 153 17.13 1.12 -27.19
N ASN A 154 18.39 1.46 -26.92
CA ASN A 154 19.42 1.43 -27.97
C ASN A 154 19.74 -0.05 -28.23
N ASP A 155 18.99 -0.67 -29.15
CA ASP A 155 19.36 -1.93 -29.77
C ASP A 155 20.48 -1.71 -30.82
#